data_dfd5e73f4d424cc60b2fa360f441a8fc
#
_entry.id   dfd5e73f4d424cc60b2fa360f441a8fc
#
_cell.length_a   1.000
_cell.length_b   1.000
_cell.length_c   1.000
_cell.angle_alpha   90.00
_cell.angle_beta   90.00
_cell.angle_gamma   90.00
#
_symmetry.space_group_name_H-M   'P 1'
#
loop_
_entity.id
_entity.type
_entity.pdbx_description
1 polymer ?
#
loop_
_entity_poly.entity_id
_entity_poly.type
_entity_poly.pdbx_seq_one_letter_code
_entity_poly.pdbx_strand_id
1 'polypeptide(L)'
;MARQSKKRAFEDAQAQSMASSICVADIVKVVAFDEANMTVDVQPITRYPDEDSFQTKPQVLAVPVAMIYGGGWAFRPVYQAGDIGVVLYLDRDSDAVIAGGAEADPNTERLHSGDDAIF
;
A
#
# COMPACT_ATOMS: atom_id res chain seq x y z
N MET A 1 18.80 36.86 -9.61
CA MET A 1 17.53 36.30 -10.10
C MET A 1 17.68 34.90 -10.67
N ALA A 2 18.57 34.70 -11.67
CA ALA A 2 18.76 33.36 -12.28
C ALA A 2 19.20 32.28 -11.28
N ARG A 3 20.03 32.60 -10.29
CA ARG A 3 20.48 31.67 -9.26
C ARG A 3 19.33 31.18 -8.36
N GLN A 4 18.42 32.09 -7.98
CA GLN A 4 17.27 31.73 -7.14
C GLN A 4 16.29 30.83 -7.87
N SER A 5 16.05 31.09 -9.17
CA SER A 5 15.18 30.25 -9.99
C SER A 5 15.72 28.82 -10.14
N LYS A 6 17.03 28.69 -10.38
CA LYS A 6 17.68 27.37 -10.50
C LYS A 6 17.66 26.60 -9.18
N LYS A 7 17.92 27.29 -8.07
CA LYS A 7 17.88 26.67 -6.74
C LYS A 7 16.48 26.18 -6.40
N ARG A 8 15.46 27.01 -6.67
CA ARG A 8 14.06 26.63 -6.44
C ARG A 8 13.65 25.43 -7.28
N ALA A 9 14.02 25.42 -8.56
CA ALA A 9 13.73 24.29 -9.44
C ALA A 9 14.39 22.99 -8.95
N PHE A 10 15.61 23.07 -8.44
CA PHE A 10 16.30 21.92 -7.86
C PHE A 10 15.60 21.43 -6.60
N GLU A 11 15.20 22.32 -5.70
CA GLU A 11 14.48 21.98 -4.48
C GLU A 11 13.13 21.35 -4.79
N ASP A 12 12.39 21.89 -5.77
CA ASP A 12 11.11 21.33 -6.21
C ASP A 12 11.27 19.95 -6.81
N ALA A 13 12.32 19.73 -7.62
CA ALA A 13 12.62 18.43 -8.20
C ALA A 13 12.98 17.40 -7.12
N GLN A 14 13.72 17.81 -6.10
CA GLN A 14 14.05 16.97 -4.95
C GLN A 14 12.79 16.57 -4.18
N ALA A 15 11.91 17.54 -3.90
CA ALA A 15 10.66 17.29 -3.19
C ALA A 15 9.76 16.32 -3.97
N GLN A 16 9.65 16.49 -5.29
CA GLN A 16 8.88 15.58 -6.15
C GLN A 16 9.48 14.18 -6.17
N SER A 17 10.81 14.06 -6.24
CA SER A 17 11.48 12.77 -6.22
C SER A 17 11.23 12.04 -4.91
N MET A 18 11.29 12.72 -3.78
CA MET A 18 10.97 12.16 -2.47
C MET A 18 9.50 11.74 -2.38
N ALA A 19 8.59 12.58 -2.81
CA ALA A 19 7.16 12.29 -2.79
C ALA A 19 6.80 11.09 -3.68
N SER A 20 7.43 10.98 -4.87
CA SER A 20 7.16 9.87 -5.79
C SER A 20 7.69 8.53 -5.30
N SER A 21 8.63 8.52 -4.35
CA SER A 21 9.16 7.30 -3.75
C SER A 21 8.30 6.76 -2.60
N ILE A 22 7.35 7.55 -2.11
CA ILE A 22 6.47 7.17 -1.01
C ILE A 22 5.23 6.49 -1.57
N CYS A 23 4.99 5.23 -1.16
CA CYS A 23 3.80 4.47 -1.53
C CYS A 23 2.77 4.57 -0.42
N VAL A 24 1.62 5.20 -0.69
CA VAL A 24 0.54 5.39 0.30
C VAL A 24 -0.65 4.50 -0.01
N ALA A 25 -1.08 4.47 -1.27
CA ALA A 25 -2.25 3.70 -1.70
C ALA A 25 -2.09 3.33 -3.17
N ASP A 26 -2.81 2.29 -3.59
CA ASP A 26 -2.77 1.85 -4.98
C ASP A 26 -4.09 1.22 -5.37
N ILE A 27 -4.46 1.34 -6.64
CA ILE A 27 -5.60 0.63 -7.20
C ILE A 27 -5.12 -0.75 -7.63
N VAL A 28 -5.80 -1.79 -7.18
CA VAL A 28 -5.37 -3.16 -7.42
C VAL A 28 -6.52 -4.02 -7.92
N LYS A 29 -6.16 -5.12 -8.56
CA LYS A 29 -7.09 -6.17 -8.97
C LYS A 29 -6.80 -7.41 -8.16
N VAL A 30 -7.84 -8.04 -7.62
CA VAL A 30 -7.72 -9.30 -6.86
C VAL A 30 -7.31 -10.42 -7.81
N VAL A 31 -6.24 -11.13 -7.46
CA VAL A 31 -5.75 -12.30 -8.18
C VAL A 31 -6.28 -13.57 -7.53
N ALA A 32 -6.26 -13.64 -6.19
CA ALA A 32 -6.75 -14.77 -5.41
C ALA A 32 -7.26 -14.29 -4.06
N PHE A 33 -8.25 -14.98 -3.51
CA PHE A 33 -8.84 -14.68 -2.21
C PHE A 33 -8.80 -15.92 -1.32
N ASP A 34 -8.26 -15.76 -0.12
CA ASP A 34 -8.25 -16.80 0.92
C ASP A 34 -9.29 -16.45 1.98
N GLU A 35 -10.44 -17.10 1.91
CA GLU A 35 -11.56 -16.85 2.81
C GLU A 35 -11.24 -17.27 4.25
N ALA A 36 -10.48 -18.33 4.44
CA ALA A 36 -10.15 -18.83 5.77
C ALA A 36 -9.29 -17.84 6.56
N ASN A 37 -8.33 -17.21 5.90
CA ASN A 37 -7.42 -16.26 6.52
C ASN A 37 -7.83 -14.80 6.28
N MET A 38 -8.85 -14.54 5.47
CA MET A 38 -9.29 -13.21 5.06
C MET A 38 -8.14 -12.38 4.50
N THR A 39 -7.43 -12.95 3.54
CA THR A 39 -6.35 -12.29 2.82
C THR A 39 -6.55 -12.37 1.32
N VAL A 40 -5.97 -11.43 0.60
CA VAL A 40 -6.00 -11.39 -0.86
C VAL A 40 -4.60 -11.25 -1.42
N ASP A 41 -4.39 -11.88 -2.57
CA ASP A 41 -3.24 -11.59 -3.42
C ASP A 41 -3.72 -10.60 -4.47
N VAL A 42 -3.01 -9.50 -4.64
CA VAL A 42 -3.45 -8.41 -5.52
C VAL A 42 -2.36 -8.01 -6.49
N GLN A 43 -2.80 -7.56 -7.66
CA GLN A 43 -1.93 -6.99 -8.69
C GLN A 43 -2.23 -5.50 -8.81
N PRO A 44 -1.28 -4.62 -8.48
CA PRO A 44 -1.44 -3.21 -8.78
C PRO A 44 -1.63 -3.01 -10.29
N ILE A 45 -2.65 -2.23 -10.65
CA ILE A 45 -2.99 -1.98 -12.05
C ILE A 45 -2.54 -0.61 -12.54
N THR A 46 -2.00 0.22 -11.65
CA THR A 46 -1.35 1.47 -12.01
C THR A 46 0.14 1.18 -12.23
N ARG A 47 0.64 1.52 -13.40
CA ARG A 47 2.06 1.37 -13.71
C ARG A 47 2.85 2.55 -13.17
N TYR A 48 4.11 2.32 -12.83
CA TYR A 48 4.99 3.40 -12.42
C TYR A 48 5.91 3.82 -13.58
N PRO A 49 6.31 5.10 -13.63
CA PRO A 49 7.22 5.58 -14.68
C PRO A 49 8.66 5.07 -14.45
N ASP A 50 9.33 4.68 -15.52
CA ASP A 50 10.73 4.25 -15.51
C ASP A 50 11.39 4.75 -16.80
N GLU A 51 12.31 5.71 -16.69
CA GLU A 51 13.02 6.36 -17.81
C GLU A 51 12.06 6.75 -18.95
N ASP A 52 12.00 5.94 -20.02
CA ASP A 52 11.21 6.23 -21.21
C ASP A 52 9.92 5.41 -21.32
N SER A 53 9.59 4.59 -20.31
CA SER A 53 8.42 3.71 -20.35
C SER A 53 7.78 3.57 -18.98
N PHE A 54 6.63 2.87 -18.94
CA PHE A 54 5.94 2.53 -17.70
C PHE A 54 6.14 1.06 -17.38
N GLN A 55 6.36 0.75 -16.12
CA GLN A 55 6.59 -0.59 -15.63
C GLN A 55 5.41 -1.12 -14.86
N THR A 56 5.15 -2.43 -14.97
CA THR A 56 4.16 -3.12 -14.16
C THR A 56 4.73 -3.34 -12.76
N LYS A 57 3.94 -3.01 -11.73
CA LYS A 57 4.35 -3.23 -10.35
C LYS A 57 4.24 -4.71 -9.98
N PRO A 58 5.06 -5.19 -9.03
CA PRO A 58 4.94 -6.57 -8.56
C PRO A 58 3.65 -6.80 -7.80
N GLN A 59 3.20 -8.06 -7.76
CA GLN A 59 2.06 -8.46 -6.95
C GLN A 59 2.36 -8.30 -5.46
N VAL A 60 1.32 -8.01 -4.68
CA VAL A 60 1.39 -8.01 -3.21
C VAL A 60 0.59 -9.21 -2.72
N LEU A 61 1.22 -10.06 -1.93
CA LEU A 61 0.66 -11.34 -1.52
C LEU A 61 0.16 -11.29 -0.08
N ALA A 62 -0.88 -12.07 0.21
CA ALA A 62 -1.42 -12.26 1.54
C ALA A 62 -1.77 -10.94 2.25
N VAL A 63 -2.42 -10.03 1.53
CA VAL A 63 -2.83 -8.74 2.06
C VAL A 63 -4.08 -8.93 2.94
N PRO A 64 -4.06 -8.52 4.22
CA PRO A 64 -5.25 -8.60 5.06
C PRO A 64 -6.40 -7.76 4.48
N VAL A 65 -7.61 -8.29 4.57
CA VAL A 65 -8.81 -7.61 4.12
C VAL A 65 -9.42 -6.83 5.28
N ALA A 66 -9.68 -5.55 5.07
CA ALA A 66 -10.40 -4.73 6.03
C ALA A 66 -11.86 -5.18 6.10
N MET A 67 -12.38 -5.29 7.31
CA MET A 67 -13.78 -5.68 7.54
C MET A 67 -14.49 -4.60 8.36
N ILE A 68 -15.78 -4.45 8.11
CA ILE A 68 -16.63 -3.57 8.91
C ILE A 68 -17.24 -4.40 10.03
N TYR A 69 -16.94 -4.06 11.28
CA TYR A 69 -17.53 -4.76 12.42
C TYR A 69 -17.67 -3.83 13.63
N GLY A 70 -18.55 -4.23 14.53
CA GLY A 70 -18.81 -3.48 15.75
C GLY A 70 -20.13 -3.92 16.37
N GLY A 71 -20.31 -3.68 17.67
CA GLY A 71 -21.57 -3.96 18.34
C GLY A 71 -22.04 -5.41 18.25
N GLY A 72 -21.14 -6.37 18.15
CA GLY A 72 -21.46 -7.79 18.10
C GLY A 72 -21.79 -8.31 16.69
N TRP A 73 -21.64 -7.51 15.65
CA TRP A 73 -21.84 -7.95 14.26
C TRP A 73 -20.60 -7.65 13.42
N ALA A 74 -20.45 -8.37 12.29
CA ALA A 74 -19.39 -8.13 11.34
C ALA A 74 -19.89 -8.34 9.92
N PHE A 75 -19.46 -7.50 8.99
CA PHE A 75 -19.63 -7.68 7.56
C PHE A 75 -18.36 -8.33 7.00
N ARG A 76 -18.51 -9.55 6.52
CA ARG A 76 -17.38 -10.33 5.99
C ARG A 76 -17.52 -10.46 4.47
N PRO A 77 -16.81 -9.64 3.70
CA PRO A 77 -16.92 -9.70 2.25
C PRO A 77 -16.25 -10.97 1.69
N VAL A 78 -16.77 -11.44 0.56
CA VAL A 78 -16.18 -12.53 -0.22
C VAL A 78 -15.80 -11.96 -1.57
N TYR A 79 -14.51 -11.97 -1.87
CA TYR A 79 -14.00 -11.43 -3.13
C TYR A 79 -13.73 -12.55 -4.13
N GLN A 80 -13.73 -12.19 -5.41
CA GLN A 80 -13.41 -13.07 -6.52
C GLN A 80 -12.27 -12.50 -7.32
N ALA A 81 -11.52 -13.38 -8.01
CA ALA A 81 -10.48 -12.93 -8.92
C ALA A 81 -11.07 -11.99 -9.97
N GLY A 82 -10.43 -10.86 -10.18
CA GLY A 82 -10.90 -9.82 -11.08
C GLY A 82 -11.57 -8.63 -10.40
N ASP A 83 -11.94 -8.74 -9.13
CA ASP A 83 -12.49 -7.61 -8.38
C ASP A 83 -11.43 -6.51 -8.24
N ILE A 84 -11.88 -5.26 -8.29
CA ILE A 84 -11.01 -4.08 -8.20
C ILE A 84 -11.23 -3.41 -6.86
N GLY A 85 -10.14 -3.02 -6.22
CA GLY A 85 -10.19 -2.30 -4.95
C GLY A 85 -8.95 -1.44 -4.75
N VAL A 86 -8.75 -1.04 -3.52
CA VAL A 86 -7.62 -0.19 -3.13
C VAL A 86 -6.87 -0.86 -2.00
N VAL A 87 -5.54 -0.86 -2.06
CA VAL A 87 -4.70 -1.21 -0.92
C VAL A 87 -4.14 0.07 -0.31
N LEU A 88 -4.03 0.07 1.01
CA LEU A 88 -3.36 1.12 1.77
C LEU A 88 -2.08 0.53 2.34
N TYR A 89 -0.99 1.26 2.18
CA TYR A 89 0.30 0.89 2.76
C TYR A 89 0.44 1.65 4.07
N LEU A 90 0.50 0.92 5.17
CA LEU A 90 0.58 1.53 6.49
C LEU A 90 1.92 2.24 6.67
N ASP A 91 1.93 3.26 7.50
CA ASP A 91 3.13 4.10 7.71
C ASP A 91 4.31 3.30 8.25
N ARG A 92 4.04 2.35 9.15
CA ARG A 92 5.05 1.60 9.88
C ARG A 92 4.76 0.11 9.85
N ASP A 93 5.77 -0.65 10.27
CA ASP A 93 5.63 -2.09 10.50
C ASP A 93 4.49 -2.35 11.50
N SER A 94 3.49 -3.11 11.04
CA SER A 94 2.26 -3.37 11.80
C SER A 94 2.16 -4.81 12.30
N ASP A 95 3.16 -5.66 12.09
CA ASP A 95 3.09 -7.08 12.39
C ASP A 95 2.77 -7.35 13.87
N ALA A 96 3.42 -6.62 14.78
CA ALA A 96 3.19 -6.79 16.21
C ALA A 96 1.80 -6.32 16.64
N VAL A 97 1.28 -5.25 16.02
CA VAL A 97 -0.07 -4.74 16.30
C VAL A 97 -1.11 -5.72 15.78
N ILE A 98 -0.95 -6.25 14.58
CA ILE A 98 -1.89 -7.19 13.97
C ILE A 98 -1.92 -8.50 14.77
N ALA A 99 -0.76 -8.99 15.19
CA ALA A 99 -0.67 -10.23 15.96
C ALA A 99 -1.28 -10.11 17.36
N GLY A 100 -1.06 -8.99 18.04
CA GLY A 100 -1.48 -8.80 19.43
C GLY A 100 -2.79 -8.06 19.62
N GLY A 101 -3.26 -7.29 18.64
CA GLY A 101 -4.46 -6.48 18.72
C GLY A 101 -4.36 -5.33 19.71
N ALA A 102 -3.16 -4.91 20.09
CA ALA A 102 -2.91 -3.86 21.06
C ALA A 102 -1.75 -2.97 20.61
N GLU A 103 -1.59 -1.83 21.24
CA GLU A 103 -0.47 -0.95 20.97
C GLU A 103 0.86 -1.69 21.10
N ALA A 104 1.73 -1.53 20.11
CA ALA A 104 3.04 -2.19 20.07
C ALA A 104 4.03 -1.37 19.26
N ASP A 105 5.32 -1.53 19.57
CA ASP A 105 6.40 -0.89 18.82
C ASP A 105 6.62 -1.64 17.49
N PRO A 106 6.98 -0.92 16.40
CA PRO A 106 7.35 -1.58 15.16
C PRO A 106 8.60 -2.45 15.32
N ASN A 107 8.58 -3.64 14.69
CA ASN A 107 9.72 -4.56 14.73
C ASN A 107 10.84 -4.14 13.78
N THR A 108 10.54 -3.36 12.75
CA THR A 108 11.48 -2.88 11.75
C THR A 108 11.29 -1.39 11.50
N GLU A 109 12.22 -0.77 10.77
CA GLU A 109 12.15 0.64 10.41
C GLU A 109 11.47 0.89 9.06
N ARG A 110 10.88 -0.13 8.45
CA ARG A 110 10.24 0.01 7.13
C ARG A 110 9.07 0.98 7.18
N LEU A 111 8.89 1.71 6.08
CA LEU A 111 7.84 2.72 5.91
C LEU A 111 7.07 2.41 4.63
N HIS A 112 5.75 2.50 4.69
CA HIS A 112 4.87 2.33 3.51
C HIS A 112 5.23 1.09 2.68
N SER A 113 5.50 -0.03 3.37
CA SER A 113 5.91 -1.28 2.74
C SER A 113 4.72 -2.09 2.26
N GLY A 114 4.89 -2.85 1.17
CA GLY A 114 3.90 -3.83 0.73
C GLY A 114 3.59 -4.89 1.79
N ASP A 115 4.54 -5.15 2.72
CA ASP A 115 4.32 -6.06 3.84
C ASP A 115 3.32 -5.52 4.86
N ASP A 116 3.03 -4.22 4.83
CA ASP A 116 2.08 -3.56 5.72
C ASP A 116 0.84 -3.05 4.96
N ALA A 117 0.49 -3.68 3.85
CA ALA A 117 -0.67 -3.32 3.07
C ALA A 117 -1.96 -3.87 3.69
N ILE A 118 -3.07 -3.14 3.48
CA ILE A 118 -4.43 -3.56 3.82
C ILE A 118 -5.32 -3.33 2.59
N PHE A 119 -6.11 -4.33 2.25
CA PHE A 119 -7.08 -4.24 1.15
C PHE A 119 -8.44 -3.77 1.63
#